data_7643cdf07b71d83e6f9bbc2bd294f2a7
#
_entry.id   7643cdf07b71d83e6f9bbc2bd294f2a7
#
_cell.length_a   1.000
_cell.length_b   1.000
_cell.length_c   1.000
_cell.angle_alpha   90.00
_cell.angle_beta   90.00
_cell.angle_gamma   90.00
#
_symmetry.space_group_name_H-M   'P 1'
#
loop_
_entity.id
_entity.type
_entity.pdbx_description
1 polymer ?
#
loop_
_entity_poly.entity_id
_entity_poly.type
_entity_poly.pdbx_seq_one_letter_code
_entity_poly.pdbx_strand_id
1 'polypeptide(L)'
;MKIYISGKISGTNLTETRKCFAAVAKAMKRIGVEPVNPLENGLTEHDTWEAHIAKDIADLLQCKAIYMLQGWQESKGARIEHYIATEIGMPIMYEIEQPIISENE
;
A
#
# COMPACT_ATOMS: atom_id res chain seq x y z
N MET A 1 14.18 5.46 -6.56
CA MET A 1 13.81 4.50 -5.52
C MET A 1 12.32 4.21 -5.60
N LYS A 2 11.97 2.95 -5.73
CA LYS A 2 10.57 2.52 -5.80
C LYS A 2 10.09 2.06 -4.42
N ILE A 3 8.92 2.54 -4.01
CA ILE A 3 8.27 2.12 -2.76
C ILE A 3 6.88 1.60 -3.09
N TYR A 4 6.58 0.38 -2.64
CA TYR A 4 5.28 -0.24 -2.82
C TYR A 4 4.30 0.24 -1.75
N ILE A 5 3.08 0.57 -2.18
CA ILE A 5 2.02 1.00 -1.25
C ILE A 5 1.10 -0.19 -0.98
N SER A 6 0.97 -0.59 0.27
CA SER A 6 0.14 -1.73 0.67
C SER A 6 -0.95 -1.28 1.64
N GLY A 7 -2.15 -1.81 1.46
CA GLY A 7 -3.27 -1.48 2.33
C GLY A 7 -4.53 -2.26 1.98
N LYS A 8 -5.57 -2.03 2.75
CA LYS A 8 -6.85 -2.70 2.57
C LYS A 8 -7.57 -2.14 1.34
N ILE A 9 -7.94 -3.03 0.42
CA ILE A 9 -8.67 -2.68 -0.80
C ILE A 9 -10.02 -3.40 -0.83
N SER A 10 -10.02 -4.73 -0.64
CA SER A 10 -11.25 -5.53 -0.67
C SER A 10 -12.19 -5.15 0.46
N GLY A 11 -13.48 -4.99 0.14
CA GLY A 11 -14.50 -4.66 1.13
C GLY A 11 -14.51 -3.19 1.54
N THR A 12 -13.77 -2.33 0.87
CA THR A 12 -13.76 -0.89 1.14
C THR A 12 -14.63 -0.14 0.13
N ASN A 13 -14.91 1.14 0.43
CA ASN A 13 -15.45 2.04 -0.57
C ASN A 13 -14.32 2.34 -1.56
N LEU A 14 -14.42 1.81 -2.78
CA LEU A 14 -13.33 1.86 -3.75
C LEU A 14 -12.94 3.28 -4.15
N THR A 15 -13.91 4.19 -4.25
CA THR A 15 -13.64 5.59 -4.58
C THR A 15 -12.77 6.25 -3.51
N GLU A 16 -13.10 6.06 -2.23
CA GLU A 16 -12.33 6.61 -1.12
C GLU A 16 -10.95 5.95 -1.03
N THR A 17 -10.90 4.63 -1.23
CA THR A 17 -9.65 3.87 -1.20
C THR A 17 -8.69 4.36 -2.29
N ARG A 18 -9.18 4.58 -3.50
CA ARG A 18 -8.37 5.13 -4.60
C ARG A 18 -7.81 6.50 -4.27
N LYS A 19 -8.60 7.35 -3.63
CA LYS A 19 -8.15 8.67 -3.20
C LYS A 19 -7.02 8.57 -2.17
N CYS A 20 -7.15 7.67 -1.22
CA CYS A 20 -6.13 7.46 -0.19
C CYS A 20 -4.81 7.00 -0.80
N PHE A 21 -4.85 5.98 -1.65
CA PHE A 21 -3.65 5.49 -2.32
C PHE A 21 -3.02 6.56 -3.22
N ALA A 22 -3.85 7.29 -3.95
CA ALA A 22 -3.36 8.37 -4.83
C ALA A 22 -2.72 9.51 -4.04
N ALA A 23 -3.26 9.85 -2.89
CA ALA A 23 -2.68 10.91 -2.04
C ALA A 23 -1.29 10.51 -1.53
N VAL A 24 -1.13 9.27 -1.11
CA VAL A 24 0.17 8.74 -0.67
C VAL A 24 1.15 8.73 -1.83
N ALA A 25 0.72 8.24 -2.99
CA ALA A 25 1.55 8.22 -4.20
C ALA A 25 2.02 9.62 -4.59
N LYS A 26 1.12 10.59 -4.52
CA LYS A 26 1.44 11.99 -4.83
C LYS A 26 2.47 12.56 -3.85
N ALA A 27 2.31 12.26 -2.56
CA ALA A 27 3.25 12.71 -1.54
C ALA A 27 4.65 12.10 -1.78
N MET A 28 4.72 10.83 -2.15
CA MET A 28 5.97 10.17 -2.48
C MET A 28 6.67 10.84 -3.67
N LYS A 29 5.92 11.15 -4.73
CA LYS A 29 6.47 11.82 -5.91
C LYS A 29 7.07 13.18 -5.56
N ARG A 30 6.46 13.91 -4.64
CA ARG A 30 6.95 15.22 -4.20
C ARG A 30 8.34 15.15 -3.56
N ILE A 31 8.68 14.04 -2.95
CA ILE A 31 9.99 13.85 -2.30
C ILE A 31 10.95 13.02 -3.15
N GLY A 32 10.63 12.82 -4.43
CA GLY A 32 11.49 12.11 -5.36
C GLY A 32 11.45 10.59 -5.28
N VAL A 33 10.40 10.05 -4.68
CA VAL A 33 10.18 8.60 -4.58
C VAL A 33 9.19 8.17 -5.66
N GLU A 34 9.48 7.04 -6.33
CA GLU A 34 8.57 6.46 -7.32
C GLU A 34 7.59 5.52 -6.60
N PRO A 35 6.30 5.89 -6.51
CA PRO A 35 5.32 5.02 -5.86
C PRO A 35 4.91 3.89 -6.78
N VAL A 36 4.68 2.70 -6.20
CA VAL A 36 4.07 1.59 -6.90
C VAL A 36 2.71 1.37 -6.24
N ASN A 37 1.67 1.77 -6.95
CA ASN A 37 0.29 1.76 -6.47
C ASN A 37 -0.43 0.53 -7.02
N PRO A 38 -0.85 -0.44 -6.16
CA PRO A 38 -1.49 -1.67 -6.64
C PRO A 38 -2.83 -1.43 -7.33
N LEU A 39 -3.46 -0.28 -7.11
CA LEU A 39 -4.69 0.07 -7.83
C LEU A 39 -4.42 0.46 -9.28
N GLU A 40 -3.15 0.62 -9.66
CA GLU A 40 -2.71 0.91 -11.03
C GLU A 40 -1.90 -0.26 -11.60
N ASN A 41 -2.18 -1.50 -11.16
CA ASN A 41 -1.44 -2.68 -11.59
C ASN A 41 -1.81 -3.20 -12.98
N GLY A 42 -2.72 -2.53 -13.66
CA GLY A 42 -3.18 -2.94 -15.00
C GLY A 42 -4.34 -3.94 -15.00
N LEU A 43 -4.72 -4.44 -13.84
CA LEU A 43 -5.85 -5.35 -13.69
C LEU A 43 -7.10 -4.59 -13.26
N THR A 44 -8.26 -5.24 -13.43
CA THR A 44 -9.55 -4.64 -13.11
C THR A 44 -10.25 -5.47 -12.03
N GLU A 45 -11.41 -4.97 -11.58
CA GLU A 45 -12.27 -5.68 -10.63
C GLU A 45 -12.84 -6.99 -11.19
N HIS A 46 -12.73 -7.19 -12.51
CA HIS A 46 -13.15 -8.44 -13.16
C HIS A 46 -12.07 -9.51 -13.11
N ASP A 47 -10.86 -9.17 -12.72
CA ASP A 47 -9.79 -10.13 -12.53
C ASP A 47 -9.90 -10.77 -11.14
N THR A 48 -9.39 -12.00 -11.00
CA THR A 48 -9.48 -12.72 -9.75
C THR A 48 -8.61 -12.10 -8.67
N TRP A 49 -8.92 -12.39 -7.41
CA TRP A 49 -8.09 -11.97 -6.29
C TRP A 49 -6.68 -12.57 -6.43
N GLU A 50 -6.59 -13.83 -6.87
CA GLU A 50 -5.31 -14.50 -7.08
C GLU A 50 -4.46 -13.80 -8.14
N ALA A 51 -5.08 -13.33 -9.23
CA ALA A 51 -4.38 -12.57 -10.25
C ALA A 51 -3.86 -11.25 -9.71
N HIS A 52 -4.66 -10.57 -8.90
CA HIS A 52 -4.25 -9.32 -8.27
C HIS A 52 -3.07 -9.53 -7.30
N ILE A 53 -3.16 -10.50 -6.40
CA ILE A 53 -2.09 -10.72 -5.42
C ILE A 53 -0.80 -11.19 -6.09
N ALA A 54 -0.90 -11.99 -7.14
CA ALA A 54 0.27 -12.44 -7.89
C ALA A 54 0.99 -11.26 -8.55
N LYS A 55 0.25 -10.37 -9.19
CA LYS A 55 0.80 -9.17 -9.82
C LYS A 55 1.40 -8.24 -8.78
N ASP A 56 0.69 -8.05 -7.67
CA ASP A 56 1.12 -7.15 -6.60
C ASP A 56 2.42 -7.65 -5.95
N ILE A 57 2.54 -8.95 -5.72
CA ILE A 57 3.78 -9.53 -5.18
C ILE A 57 4.93 -9.34 -6.16
N ALA A 58 4.69 -9.57 -7.45
CA ALA A 58 5.71 -9.36 -8.47
C ALA A 58 6.19 -7.90 -8.48
N ASP A 59 5.27 -6.96 -8.38
CA ASP A 59 5.60 -5.54 -8.33
C ASP A 59 6.33 -5.16 -7.04
N LEU A 60 5.88 -5.72 -5.90
CA LEU A 60 6.52 -5.51 -4.60
C LEU A 60 7.99 -5.93 -4.63
N LEU A 61 8.29 -7.07 -5.25
CA LEU A 61 9.65 -7.59 -5.32
C LEU A 61 10.59 -6.70 -6.14
N GLN A 62 10.06 -5.77 -6.94
CA GLN A 62 10.85 -4.80 -7.67
C GLN A 62 11.12 -3.52 -6.86
N CYS A 63 10.56 -3.42 -5.68
CA CYS A 63 10.65 -2.22 -4.85
C CYS A 63 11.78 -2.30 -3.83
N LYS A 64 12.18 -1.14 -3.31
CA LYS A 64 13.22 -1.03 -2.27
C LYS A 64 12.64 -1.02 -0.87
N ALA A 65 11.35 -0.69 -0.74
CA ALA A 65 10.68 -0.62 0.55
C ALA A 65 9.18 -0.79 0.34
N ILE A 66 8.47 -1.05 1.41
CA ILE A 66 7.01 -1.14 1.43
C ILE A 66 6.46 -0.12 2.43
N TYR A 67 5.36 0.54 2.06
CA TYR A 67 4.67 1.49 2.91
C TYR A 67 3.29 0.95 3.25
N MET A 68 3.07 0.63 4.52
CA MET A 68 1.82 0.03 5.00
C MET A 68 0.84 1.12 5.42
N LEU A 69 -0.30 1.19 4.75
CA LEU A 69 -1.38 2.11 5.11
C LEU A 69 -2.10 1.62 6.37
N GLN A 70 -2.70 2.54 7.12
CA GLN A 70 -3.48 2.16 8.31
C GLN A 70 -4.60 1.20 7.95
N GLY A 71 -4.84 0.24 8.84
CA GLY A 71 -5.84 -0.79 8.62
C GLY A 71 -5.35 -1.98 7.82
N TRP A 72 -4.08 -2.01 7.44
CA TRP A 72 -3.52 -3.10 6.64
C TRP A 72 -3.69 -4.48 7.31
N GLN A 73 -3.72 -4.53 8.64
CA GLN A 73 -3.88 -5.78 9.38
C GLN A 73 -5.22 -6.47 9.11
N GLU A 74 -6.19 -5.72 8.64
CA GLU A 74 -7.53 -6.23 8.31
C GLU A 74 -7.61 -6.73 6.86
N SER A 75 -6.51 -6.68 6.13
CA SER A 75 -6.44 -7.08 4.73
C SER A 75 -5.57 -8.33 4.57
N LYS A 76 -6.16 -9.40 4.03
CA LYS A 76 -5.42 -10.62 3.74
C LYS A 76 -4.26 -10.36 2.79
N GLY A 77 -4.50 -9.61 1.73
CA GLY A 77 -3.46 -9.28 0.74
C GLY A 77 -2.34 -8.46 1.35
N ALA A 78 -2.69 -7.43 2.11
CA ALA A 78 -1.69 -6.59 2.77
C ALA A 78 -0.87 -7.36 3.80
N ARG A 79 -1.50 -8.28 4.53
CA ARG A 79 -0.77 -9.14 5.48
C ARG A 79 0.23 -10.03 4.76
N ILE A 80 -0.14 -10.59 3.61
CA ILE A 80 0.76 -11.42 2.79
C ILE A 80 1.95 -10.58 2.32
N GLU A 81 1.70 -9.39 1.81
CA GLU A 81 2.75 -8.47 1.33
C GLU A 81 3.69 -8.07 2.47
N HIS A 82 3.13 -7.77 3.64
CA HIS A 82 3.91 -7.46 4.83
C HIS A 82 4.80 -8.64 5.25
N TYR A 83 4.24 -9.85 5.22
CA TYR A 83 4.97 -11.06 5.55
C TYR A 83 6.16 -11.27 4.60
N ILE A 84 5.91 -11.14 3.30
CA ILE A 84 6.97 -11.28 2.29
C ILE A 84 8.07 -10.24 2.52
N ALA A 85 7.70 -8.98 2.73
CA ALA A 85 8.66 -7.91 3.00
C ALA A 85 9.51 -8.24 4.22
N THR A 86 8.88 -8.75 5.28
CA THR A 86 9.59 -9.15 6.51
C THR A 86 10.59 -10.27 6.22
N GLU A 87 10.15 -11.30 5.50
CA GLU A 87 10.99 -12.48 5.22
C GLU A 87 12.21 -12.15 4.36
N ILE A 88 12.07 -11.22 3.41
CA ILE A 88 13.20 -10.86 2.53
C ILE A 88 14.03 -9.70 3.07
N GLY A 89 13.72 -9.20 4.26
CA GLY A 89 14.46 -8.10 4.88
C GLY A 89 14.24 -6.75 4.22
N MET A 90 13.10 -6.57 3.53
CA MET A 90 12.76 -5.29 2.91
C MET A 90 12.39 -4.26 4.00
N PRO A 91 12.91 -3.02 3.91
CA PRO A 91 12.48 -1.97 4.84
C PRO A 91 10.97 -1.77 4.79
N ILE A 92 10.34 -1.70 5.96
CA ILE A 92 8.90 -1.51 6.11
C ILE A 92 8.64 -0.18 6.81
N MET A 93 7.84 0.66 6.16
CA MET A 93 7.36 1.90 6.74
C MET A 93 5.88 1.77 7.04
N TYR A 94 5.42 2.42 8.09
CA TYR A 94 4.02 2.38 8.50
C TYR A 94 3.44 3.78 8.48
N GLU A 95 2.24 3.91 7.93
CA GLU A 95 1.49 5.15 8.02
C GLU A 95 1.12 5.39 9.48
N ILE A 96 1.53 6.53 9.99
CA ILE A 96 1.28 6.89 11.39
C ILE A 96 -0.04 7.63 11.46
N GLU A 97 -0.91 7.19 12.38
CA GLU A 97 -2.12 7.93 12.69
C GLU A 97 -1.73 9.29 13.25
N GLN A 98 -2.27 10.36 12.66
CA GLN A 98 -2.02 11.68 13.20
C GLN A 98 -2.65 11.78 14.58
N PRO A 99 -1.85 12.09 15.61
CA PRO A 99 -2.43 12.29 16.93
C PRO A 99 -3.41 13.46 16.89
N ILE A 100 -4.56 13.27 17.52
CA ILE A 100 -5.51 14.36 17.73
C ILE A 100 -4.86 15.27 18.77
N ILE A 101 -4.38 16.42 18.33
CA ILE A 101 -3.82 17.39 19.23
C ILE A 101 -4.97 18.21 19.77
N SER A 102 -5.29 18.02 21.04
CA SER A 102 -6.26 18.88 21.72
C SER A 102 -5.60 20.23 21.96
N GLU A 103 -6.35 21.30 21.70
CA GLU A 103 -5.85 22.66 21.95
C GLU A 103 -5.55 22.94 23.42
N ASN A 104 -6.01 22.05 24.29
CA ASN A 104 -5.83 22.17 25.74
C ASN A 104 -4.62 21.40 26.25
N GLU A 105 -3.86 20.81 25.38
CA GLU A 105 -2.63 20.08 25.71
C GLU A 105 -1.38 20.91 25.55
#